data_869cc5d133b98aa9654eddb96153dc67
#
_entry.id   869cc5d133b98aa9654eddb96153dc67
#
_cell.length_a   1.000
_cell.length_b   1.000
_cell.length_c   1.000
_cell.angle_alpha   90.00
_cell.angle_beta   90.00
_cell.angle_gamma   90.00
#
_symmetry.space_group_name_H-M   'P 1'
#
loop_
_entity.id
_entity.type
_entity.pdbx_description
1 polymer ?
#
loop_
_entity_poly.entity_id
_entity_poly.type
_entity_poly.pdbx_seq_one_letter_code
_entity_poly.pdbx_strand_id
1 'polypeptide(L)'
;MKRVALVISTIIIATMVLAVFVPAAPVAAQAGTSALEDAYAGKLKGKVVTMAGPFTDNDAVKFDDSVKDFETKTGIDIQYSGSKEFEASIGIAIEGNNPPDIVDFPQPGLLETFVKKGKVVDLSTFMDMDKLKENYIQSWIDMGTMEGPKGPVLAGVWGRVNGKSAVWYPKKAFDEAGYKVPATWDELMKLTEDIKADGDTPWCVGIESGAATGWAATDWMEELMLRTTSLENYDKWVKGELKFSSPEVKKAATVMSDLWFAEGNVYGGRKAIATTAFGDAPKPMFENPPKCWLHKQGNFITTFFPEDAKAGVDYDFFYLPGVDDEYGKPVLVAGDIYAMFNDRPETRAVIEFFSTGASVEGWVKAGGAISPHKDSSLDWYTNEVDRGIAKMIQEATSVRFDGSDLMPGAVGAGSFWKSMTSYVSGSIDLDTALKEIDAAWPK
;
A
#
# COMPACT_ATOMS: atom_id res chain seq x y z
N MET A 1 73.01 32.81 77.01
CA MET A 1 71.73 32.15 76.80
C MET A 1 71.04 32.84 75.65
N LYS A 2 71.24 32.42 74.44
CA LYS A 2 70.43 32.83 73.30
C LYS A 2 70.30 31.61 72.38
N ARG A 3 69.05 31.17 72.17
CA ARG A 3 68.72 30.05 71.28
C ARG A 3 68.73 30.54 69.86
N VAL A 4 69.46 29.90 68.98
CA VAL A 4 69.46 30.07 67.56
C VAL A 4 68.47 29.07 66.94
N ALA A 5 67.39 29.54 66.28
CA ALA A 5 66.45 28.69 65.55
C ALA A 5 66.96 28.48 64.14
N LEU A 6 67.14 27.22 63.74
CA LEU A 6 67.51 26.80 62.40
C LEU A 6 66.24 26.67 61.54
N VAL A 7 66.14 27.46 60.46
CA VAL A 7 65.02 27.37 59.51
C VAL A 7 65.49 26.50 58.36
N ILE A 8 64.87 25.35 58.16
CA ILE A 8 65.09 24.41 57.05
C ILE A 8 64.05 24.80 55.98
N SER A 9 64.51 25.35 54.87
CA SER A 9 63.67 25.59 53.70
C SER A 9 63.61 24.32 52.87
N THR A 10 62.45 23.70 52.79
CA THR A 10 62.18 22.56 51.89
C THR A 10 61.73 23.09 50.53
N ILE A 11 62.55 22.89 49.50
CA ILE A 11 62.18 23.18 48.11
C ILE A 11 61.39 22.02 47.55
N ILE A 12 60.09 22.17 47.29
CA ILE A 12 59.26 21.20 46.59
C ILE A 12 59.38 21.50 45.07
N ILE A 13 60.03 20.59 44.35
CA ILE A 13 60.09 20.61 42.89
C ILE A 13 58.77 19.93 42.39
N ALA A 14 57.85 20.72 41.93
CA ALA A 14 56.65 20.26 41.25
C ALA A 14 56.99 19.86 39.79
N THR A 15 57.11 18.55 39.52
CA THR A 15 57.21 18.03 38.14
C THR A 15 55.80 18.09 37.49
N MET A 16 55.57 19.06 36.63
CA MET A 16 54.39 19.12 35.74
C MET A 16 54.53 18.05 34.66
N VAL A 17 53.81 16.94 34.77
CA VAL A 17 53.60 15.99 33.68
C VAL A 17 52.58 16.57 32.74
N LEU A 18 53.03 17.09 31.57
CA LEU A 18 52.18 17.49 30.47
C LEU A 18 51.59 16.21 29.83
N ALA A 19 50.35 15.85 30.18
CA ALA A 19 49.61 14.84 29.47
C ALA A 19 49.23 15.41 28.07
N VAL A 20 49.95 14.96 27.05
CA VAL A 20 49.56 15.21 25.67
C VAL A 20 48.31 14.41 25.39
N PHE A 21 47.13 15.07 25.42
CA PHE A 21 45.88 14.53 24.87
C PHE A 21 46.06 14.43 23.34
N VAL A 22 46.39 13.24 22.85
CA VAL A 22 46.20 12.92 21.42
C VAL A 22 44.73 12.63 21.25
N PRO A 23 43.96 13.46 20.48
CA PRO A 23 42.57 13.08 20.17
C PRO A 23 42.64 11.77 19.39
N ALA A 24 42.00 10.74 19.91
CA ALA A 24 41.75 9.51 19.18
C ALA A 24 41.00 9.91 17.89
N ALA A 25 41.61 9.68 16.74
CA ALA A 25 40.92 9.81 15.47
C ALA A 25 39.65 8.93 15.55
N PRO A 26 38.51 9.41 15.06
CA PRO A 26 37.33 8.55 14.99
C PRO A 26 37.75 7.33 14.16
N VAL A 27 37.66 6.15 14.76
CA VAL A 27 37.74 4.88 14.04
C VAL A 27 36.58 4.95 13.06
N ALA A 28 36.87 5.23 11.79
CA ALA A 28 35.91 5.04 10.72
C ALA A 28 35.46 3.58 10.86
N ALA A 29 34.20 3.37 11.22
CA ALA A 29 33.59 2.06 11.14
C ALA A 29 33.89 1.59 9.71
N GLN A 30 34.65 0.51 9.56
CA GLN A 30 34.76 -0.15 8.26
C GLN A 30 33.31 -0.49 7.89
N ALA A 31 32.82 0.16 6.82
CA ALA A 31 31.55 -0.21 6.22
C ALA A 31 31.72 -1.68 5.82
N GLY A 32 31.12 -2.58 6.60
CA GLY A 32 31.02 -3.98 6.22
C GLY A 32 30.26 -4.02 4.88
N THR A 33 30.55 -5.02 4.04
CA THR A 33 29.74 -5.30 2.84
C THR A 33 28.28 -5.42 3.25
N SER A 34 27.36 -4.84 2.46
CA SER A 34 25.92 -4.99 2.74
C SER A 34 25.50 -6.48 2.65
N ALA A 35 24.41 -6.84 3.31
CA ALA A 35 23.92 -8.21 3.23
C ALA A 35 23.58 -8.61 1.78
N LEU A 36 23.11 -7.66 0.98
CA LEU A 36 22.83 -7.83 -0.45
C LEU A 36 24.12 -8.11 -1.24
N GLU A 37 25.22 -7.40 -0.96
CA GLU A 37 26.51 -7.66 -1.59
C GLU A 37 27.04 -9.07 -1.21
N ASP A 38 26.87 -9.48 0.03
CA ASP A 38 27.23 -10.82 0.47
C ASP A 38 26.37 -11.91 -0.20
N ALA A 39 25.09 -11.64 -0.44
CA ALA A 39 24.20 -12.53 -1.20
C ALA A 39 24.69 -12.70 -2.65
N TYR A 40 24.96 -11.61 -3.36
CA TYR A 40 25.49 -11.67 -4.74
C TYR A 40 26.89 -12.29 -4.81
N ALA A 41 27.69 -12.21 -3.75
CA ALA A 41 28.97 -12.91 -3.63
C ALA A 41 28.80 -14.42 -3.34
N GLY A 42 27.57 -14.94 -3.22
CA GLY A 42 27.24 -16.35 -2.98
C GLY A 42 27.45 -16.81 -1.55
N LYS A 43 27.72 -15.90 -0.59
CA LYS A 43 27.95 -16.24 0.82
C LYS A 43 26.70 -16.75 1.54
N LEU A 44 25.51 -16.44 0.98
CA LEU A 44 24.20 -16.81 1.54
C LEU A 44 23.49 -17.90 0.73
N LYS A 45 24.20 -18.57 -0.18
CA LYS A 45 23.64 -19.60 -1.06
C LYS A 45 23.02 -20.76 -0.25
N GLY A 46 21.82 -21.20 -0.68
CA GLY A 46 21.07 -22.29 -0.06
C GLY A 46 20.32 -21.89 1.21
N LYS A 47 20.28 -20.57 1.53
CA LYS A 47 19.44 -20.03 2.58
C LYS A 47 17.99 -19.87 2.09
N VAL A 48 17.06 -19.99 3.04
CA VAL A 48 15.62 -19.81 2.80
C VAL A 48 15.16 -18.59 3.58
N VAL A 49 14.34 -17.73 2.92
CA VAL A 49 13.64 -16.61 3.53
C VAL A 49 12.15 -16.84 3.33
N THR A 50 11.42 -17.00 4.43
CA THR A 50 9.96 -17.17 4.42
C THR A 50 9.28 -15.82 4.36
N MET A 51 8.25 -15.71 3.51
CA MET A 51 7.45 -14.51 3.38
C MET A 51 5.96 -14.84 3.39
N ALA A 52 5.11 -13.99 3.96
CA ALA A 52 3.66 -14.13 3.90
C ALA A 52 3.00 -12.81 3.56
N GLY A 53 1.85 -12.88 2.89
CA GLY A 53 1.09 -11.70 2.47
C GLY A 53 -0.22 -12.05 1.77
N PRO A 54 -0.89 -11.06 1.17
CA PRO A 54 -2.20 -11.24 0.54
C PRO A 54 -2.15 -11.76 -0.90
N PHE A 55 -0.96 -11.82 -1.55
CA PHE A 55 -0.90 -12.17 -2.97
C PHE A 55 -1.32 -13.63 -3.19
N THR A 56 -2.36 -13.82 -3.97
CA THR A 56 -2.87 -15.15 -4.39
C THR A 56 -3.03 -15.19 -5.90
N ASP A 57 -3.29 -16.36 -6.42
CA ASP A 57 -3.59 -16.55 -7.84
C ASP A 57 -2.48 -15.94 -8.74
N ASN A 58 -2.83 -15.15 -9.74
CA ASN A 58 -1.88 -14.54 -10.69
C ASN A 58 -0.94 -13.51 -10.03
N ASP A 59 -1.34 -12.84 -8.94
CA ASP A 59 -0.46 -11.93 -8.20
C ASP A 59 0.71 -12.68 -7.57
N ALA A 60 0.46 -13.85 -6.97
CA ALA A 60 1.52 -14.70 -6.43
C ALA A 60 2.49 -15.17 -7.52
N VAL A 61 1.98 -15.59 -8.68
CA VAL A 61 2.82 -15.99 -9.83
C VAL A 61 3.72 -14.83 -10.29
N LYS A 62 3.17 -13.61 -10.43
CA LYS A 62 3.95 -12.44 -10.84
C LYS A 62 4.99 -12.04 -9.80
N PHE A 63 4.68 -12.17 -8.50
CA PHE A 63 5.63 -11.95 -7.43
C PHE A 63 6.79 -12.96 -7.52
N ASP A 64 6.50 -14.26 -7.60
CA ASP A 64 7.51 -15.32 -7.71
C ASP A 64 8.41 -15.10 -8.95
N ASP A 65 7.82 -14.78 -10.09
CA ASP A 65 8.59 -14.48 -11.31
C ASP A 65 9.46 -13.22 -11.15
N SER A 66 9.04 -12.22 -10.40
CA SER A 66 9.80 -10.99 -10.18
C SER A 66 11.07 -11.18 -9.34
N VAL A 67 11.07 -12.14 -8.42
CA VAL A 67 12.22 -12.44 -7.53
C VAL A 67 13.16 -13.50 -8.09
N LYS A 68 12.76 -14.23 -9.13
CA LYS A 68 13.47 -15.39 -9.67
C LYS A 68 14.90 -15.11 -10.16
N ASP A 69 15.16 -13.92 -10.70
CA ASP A 69 16.49 -13.51 -11.13
C ASP A 69 17.43 -13.32 -9.93
N PHE A 70 16.92 -12.71 -8.85
CA PHE A 70 17.63 -12.58 -7.59
C PHE A 70 17.95 -13.94 -6.97
N GLU A 71 16.97 -14.84 -6.90
CA GLU A 71 17.16 -16.21 -6.39
C GLU A 71 18.20 -16.98 -7.19
N THR A 72 18.15 -16.89 -8.52
CA THR A 72 19.13 -17.54 -9.42
C THR A 72 20.54 -17.02 -9.18
N LYS A 73 20.72 -15.71 -9.00
CA LYS A 73 22.02 -15.06 -8.83
C LYS A 73 22.61 -15.28 -7.44
N THR A 74 21.79 -15.32 -6.42
CA THR A 74 22.26 -15.40 -5.01
C THR A 74 22.20 -16.82 -4.44
N GLY A 75 21.30 -17.66 -4.97
CA GLY A 75 20.98 -18.97 -4.41
C GLY A 75 20.20 -18.91 -3.11
N ILE A 76 19.63 -17.74 -2.74
CA ILE A 76 18.62 -17.62 -1.68
C ILE A 76 17.28 -18.05 -2.28
N ASP A 77 16.47 -18.79 -1.51
CA ASP A 77 15.12 -19.23 -1.87
C ASP A 77 14.10 -18.38 -1.08
N ILE A 78 13.26 -17.61 -1.78
CA ILE A 78 12.19 -16.78 -1.19
C ILE A 78 10.89 -17.55 -1.27
N GLN A 79 10.39 -18.02 -0.14
CA GLN A 79 9.16 -18.80 -0.06
C GLN A 79 7.99 -17.92 0.33
N TYR A 80 7.22 -17.44 -0.65
CA TYR A 80 6.03 -16.63 -0.41
C TYR A 80 4.80 -17.50 -0.15
N SER A 81 4.08 -17.20 0.93
CA SER A 81 2.83 -17.84 1.35
C SER A 81 1.68 -16.84 1.26
N GLY A 82 0.96 -16.85 0.15
CA GLY A 82 -0.19 -15.97 -0.08
C GLY A 82 -1.48 -16.53 0.53
N SER A 83 -2.32 -15.65 1.10
CA SER A 83 -3.59 -16.09 1.70
C SER A 83 -4.65 -14.99 1.64
N LYS A 84 -5.89 -15.36 1.24
CA LYS A 84 -7.08 -14.49 1.38
C LYS A 84 -7.50 -14.28 2.84
N GLU A 85 -6.94 -15.08 3.78
CA GLU A 85 -7.14 -14.95 5.22
C GLU A 85 -5.92 -14.29 5.91
N PHE A 86 -5.11 -13.55 5.13
CA PHE A 86 -3.86 -12.93 5.62
C PHE A 86 -4.11 -12.06 6.84
N GLU A 87 -5.02 -11.09 6.76
CA GLU A 87 -5.29 -10.11 7.82
C GLU A 87 -5.80 -10.78 9.11
N ALA A 88 -6.53 -11.89 9.00
CA ALA A 88 -7.01 -12.64 10.15
C ALA A 88 -5.92 -13.52 10.78
N SER A 89 -4.97 -14.01 10.00
CA SER A 89 -4.01 -15.03 10.41
C SER A 89 -2.67 -14.47 10.86
N ILE A 90 -2.21 -13.35 10.24
CA ILE A 90 -0.85 -12.83 10.49
C ILE A 90 -0.65 -12.39 11.94
N GLY A 91 -1.67 -11.80 12.55
CA GLY A 91 -1.62 -11.41 13.95
C GLY A 91 -1.39 -12.58 14.88
N ILE A 92 -1.98 -13.73 14.59
CA ILE A 92 -1.80 -14.96 15.41
C ILE A 92 -0.35 -15.46 15.31
N ALA A 93 0.24 -15.46 14.13
CA ALA A 93 1.63 -15.90 13.94
C ALA A 93 2.62 -14.98 14.67
N ILE A 94 2.44 -13.65 14.55
CA ILE A 94 3.33 -12.66 15.17
C ILE A 94 3.21 -12.68 16.69
N GLU A 95 2.00 -12.73 17.26
CA GLU A 95 1.77 -12.78 18.70
C GLU A 95 2.21 -14.13 19.29
N GLY A 96 2.10 -15.20 18.53
CA GLY A 96 2.59 -16.54 18.87
C GLY A 96 4.12 -16.68 18.82
N ASN A 97 4.86 -15.60 18.50
CA ASN A 97 6.32 -15.59 18.31
C ASN A 97 6.81 -16.60 17.24
N ASN A 98 6.01 -16.80 16.21
CA ASN A 98 6.36 -17.63 15.04
C ASN A 98 6.00 -16.91 13.74
N PRO A 99 6.45 -15.64 13.54
CA PRO A 99 6.21 -14.93 12.29
C PRO A 99 7.06 -15.51 11.15
N PRO A 100 6.64 -15.30 9.88
CA PRO A 100 7.54 -15.40 8.74
C PRO A 100 8.72 -14.43 8.89
N ASP A 101 9.78 -14.63 8.12
CA ASP A 101 10.94 -13.73 8.15
C ASP A 101 10.57 -12.32 7.69
N ILE A 102 9.78 -12.25 6.61
CA ILE A 102 9.24 -11.01 6.04
C ILE A 102 7.72 -11.15 5.94
N VAL A 103 7.03 -10.06 6.18
CA VAL A 103 5.58 -9.98 5.98
C VAL A 103 5.28 -8.81 5.06
N ASP A 104 4.45 -9.05 4.08
CA ASP A 104 3.92 -8.10 3.14
C ASP A 104 2.61 -7.54 3.66
N PHE A 105 2.58 -6.24 3.94
CA PHE A 105 1.41 -5.54 4.44
C PHE A 105 0.89 -4.54 3.40
N PRO A 106 -0.29 -4.73 2.85
CA PRO A 106 -0.99 -3.64 2.15
C PRO A 106 -1.49 -2.56 3.11
N GLN A 107 -1.62 -2.86 4.44
CA GLN A 107 -2.13 -1.94 5.44
C GLN A 107 -1.03 -1.46 6.41
N PRO A 108 -0.41 -0.29 6.20
CA PRO A 108 0.54 0.30 7.15
C PRO A 108 -0.02 0.44 8.57
N GLY A 109 -1.32 0.74 8.72
CA GLY A 109 -1.97 0.83 10.03
C GLY A 109 -2.08 -0.50 10.78
N LEU A 110 -2.18 -1.64 10.05
CA LEU A 110 -2.08 -2.97 10.65
C LEU A 110 -0.64 -3.24 11.09
N LEU A 111 0.35 -2.95 10.23
CA LEU A 111 1.78 -3.07 10.55
C LEU A 111 2.14 -2.23 11.77
N GLU A 112 1.67 -1.00 11.88
CA GLU A 112 1.93 -0.09 13.01
C GLU A 112 1.53 -0.72 14.36
N THR A 113 0.50 -1.56 14.38
CA THR A 113 0.08 -2.30 15.57
C THR A 113 1.22 -3.19 16.13
N PHE A 114 2.01 -3.81 15.26
CA PHE A 114 3.14 -4.65 15.64
C PHE A 114 4.40 -3.84 15.92
N VAL A 115 4.58 -2.71 15.21
CA VAL A 115 5.66 -1.75 15.50
C VAL A 115 5.53 -1.20 16.91
N LYS A 116 4.35 -0.74 17.33
CA LYS A 116 4.08 -0.26 18.70
C LYS A 116 4.34 -1.30 19.79
N LYS A 117 4.24 -2.58 19.45
CA LYS A 117 4.58 -3.71 20.36
C LYS A 117 6.05 -4.11 20.32
N GLY A 118 6.88 -3.47 19.48
CA GLY A 118 8.30 -3.79 19.33
C GLY A 118 8.55 -5.15 18.70
N LYS A 119 7.65 -5.65 17.84
CA LYS A 119 7.76 -6.95 17.16
C LYS A 119 8.48 -6.87 15.81
N VAL A 120 8.60 -5.67 15.23
CA VAL A 120 9.18 -5.41 13.91
C VAL A 120 10.66 -5.03 14.07
N VAL A 121 11.49 -5.51 13.18
CA VAL A 121 12.92 -5.14 13.11
C VAL A 121 13.02 -3.72 12.53
N ASP A 122 13.75 -2.85 13.23
CA ASP A 122 14.07 -1.51 12.71
C ASP A 122 15.13 -1.61 11.60
N LEU A 123 14.71 -1.40 10.37
CA LEU A 123 15.57 -1.52 9.20
C LEU A 123 16.68 -0.47 9.19
N SER A 124 16.48 0.70 9.83
CA SER A 124 17.49 1.76 9.93
C SER A 124 18.75 1.33 10.67
N THR A 125 18.70 0.23 11.43
CA THR A 125 19.84 -0.32 12.19
C THR A 125 20.90 -0.97 11.29
N PHE A 126 20.56 -1.33 10.06
CA PHE A 126 21.49 -2.01 9.14
C PHE A 126 21.44 -1.51 7.69
N MET A 127 20.33 -0.90 7.24
CA MET A 127 20.23 -0.38 5.88
C MET A 127 21.04 0.91 5.72
N ASP A 128 21.63 1.07 4.55
CA ASP A 128 22.25 2.33 4.11
C ASP A 128 21.13 3.34 3.78
N MET A 129 20.91 4.28 4.71
CA MET A 129 19.86 5.29 4.58
C MET A 129 20.09 6.28 3.43
N ASP A 130 21.34 6.46 2.97
CA ASP A 130 21.61 7.33 1.83
C ASP A 130 21.24 6.61 0.52
N LYS A 131 21.57 5.33 0.38
CA LYS A 131 21.06 4.50 -0.74
C LYS A 131 19.54 4.42 -0.75
N LEU A 132 18.90 4.32 0.41
CA LEU A 132 17.43 4.30 0.49
C LEU A 132 16.83 5.61 -0.05
N LYS A 133 17.40 6.77 0.28
CA LYS A 133 16.98 8.08 -0.27
C LYS A 133 17.26 8.25 -1.76
N GLU A 134 18.27 7.55 -2.29
CA GLU A 134 18.49 7.49 -3.74
C GLU A 134 17.37 6.71 -4.43
N ASN A 135 16.87 5.64 -3.81
CA ASN A 135 15.87 4.75 -4.39
C ASN A 135 14.42 5.22 -4.19
N TYR A 136 14.11 5.95 -3.11
CA TYR A 136 12.75 6.42 -2.81
C TYR A 136 12.66 7.93 -2.71
N ILE A 137 11.48 8.48 -3.01
CA ILE A 137 11.14 9.84 -2.58
C ILE A 137 10.89 9.86 -1.08
N GLN A 138 11.16 11.00 -0.43
CA GLN A 138 11.11 11.10 1.03
C GLN A 138 9.76 10.67 1.64
N SER A 139 8.66 10.96 0.96
CA SER A 139 7.32 10.60 1.47
C SER A 139 7.11 9.09 1.65
N TRP A 140 7.72 8.23 0.81
CA TRP A 140 7.67 6.79 1.00
C TRP A 140 8.46 6.34 2.24
N ILE A 141 9.63 6.96 2.47
CA ILE A 141 10.45 6.69 3.67
C ILE A 141 9.68 7.14 4.92
N ASP A 142 9.06 8.33 4.87
CA ASP A 142 8.27 8.86 6.00
C ASP A 142 7.07 7.96 6.32
N MET A 143 6.33 7.48 5.31
CA MET A 143 5.22 6.54 5.51
C MET A 143 5.68 5.15 6.00
N GLY A 144 6.88 4.72 5.64
CA GLY A 144 7.49 3.48 6.15
C GLY A 144 8.08 3.64 7.56
N THR A 145 8.15 4.87 8.09
CA THR A 145 8.69 5.17 9.42
C THR A 145 7.53 5.36 10.41
N MET A 146 7.47 4.53 11.42
CA MET A 146 6.36 4.45 12.37
C MET A 146 6.84 4.59 13.81
N GLU A 147 5.96 5.07 14.72
CA GLU A 147 6.29 5.21 16.14
C GLU A 147 6.36 3.85 16.84
N GLY A 148 7.53 3.49 17.31
CA GLY A 148 7.78 2.30 18.12
C GLY A 148 7.92 2.61 19.62
N PRO A 149 8.09 1.58 20.47
CA PRO A 149 8.15 1.77 21.92
C PRO A 149 9.37 2.57 22.42
N LYS A 150 10.36 2.77 21.57
CA LYS A 150 11.62 3.47 21.90
C LYS A 150 11.93 4.66 20.98
N GLY A 151 10.98 5.06 20.16
CA GLY A 151 11.09 6.10 19.13
C GLY A 151 10.81 5.59 17.74
N PRO A 152 11.03 6.42 16.70
CA PRO A 152 10.75 6.06 15.31
C PRO A 152 11.50 4.80 14.86
N VAL A 153 10.82 3.96 14.09
CA VAL A 153 11.29 2.71 13.50
C VAL A 153 11.04 2.76 12.00
N LEU A 154 12.05 2.53 11.18
CA LEU A 154 11.85 2.24 9.76
C LEU A 154 11.28 0.82 9.66
N ALA A 155 9.96 0.72 9.59
CA ALA A 155 9.23 -0.54 9.74
C ALA A 155 9.27 -1.43 8.51
N GLY A 156 9.50 -0.87 7.32
CA GLY A 156 9.53 -1.64 6.08
C GLY A 156 9.96 -0.82 4.87
N VAL A 157 10.08 -1.51 3.74
CA VAL A 157 10.34 -0.93 2.43
C VAL A 157 9.16 -1.19 1.49
N TRP A 158 8.88 -0.27 0.56
CA TRP A 158 7.76 -0.38 -0.36
C TRP A 158 8.14 -1.23 -1.58
N GLY A 159 7.36 -2.28 -1.86
CA GLY A 159 7.59 -3.17 -2.99
C GLY A 159 6.92 -2.69 -4.28
N ARG A 160 5.62 -2.44 -4.22
CA ARG A 160 4.83 -1.88 -5.33
C ARG A 160 3.83 -0.84 -4.87
N VAL A 161 3.34 -0.05 -5.83
CA VAL A 161 2.30 0.97 -5.64
C VAL A 161 1.14 0.68 -6.58
N ASN A 162 -0.04 1.09 -6.19
CA ASN A 162 -1.26 1.00 -6.98
C ASN A 162 -1.93 2.36 -7.07
N GLY A 163 -2.31 2.77 -8.28
CA GLY A 163 -3.22 3.90 -8.52
C GLY A 163 -4.65 3.40 -8.48
N LYS A 164 -5.46 3.88 -7.51
CA LYS A 164 -6.82 3.39 -7.28
C LYS A 164 -7.92 4.19 -7.99
N SER A 165 -7.61 5.38 -8.51
CA SER A 165 -8.60 6.30 -9.12
C SER A 165 -8.95 5.98 -10.58
N ALA A 166 -8.94 4.70 -10.96
CA ALA A 166 -9.20 4.22 -12.31
C ALA A 166 -10.58 3.57 -12.44
N VAL A 167 -11.29 3.91 -13.51
CA VAL A 167 -12.51 3.20 -13.95
C VAL A 167 -12.18 2.45 -15.23
N TRP A 168 -12.30 1.15 -15.18
CA TRP A 168 -12.01 0.20 -16.25
C TRP A 168 -13.25 -0.02 -17.13
N TYR A 169 -13.03 -0.24 -18.42
CA TYR A 169 -14.12 -0.50 -19.36
C TYR A 169 -13.67 -1.43 -20.51
N PRO A 170 -14.57 -2.22 -21.14
CA PRO A 170 -14.27 -3.10 -22.26
C PRO A 170 -14.17 -2.28 -23.54
N LYS A 171 -12.94 -1.78 -23.85
CA LYS A 171 -12.67 -0.75 -24.85
C LYS A 171 -13.34 -1.02 -26.21
N LYS A 172 -13.15 -2.22 -26.76
CA LYS A 172 -13.69 -2.56 -28.09
C LYS A 172 -15.23 -2.47 -28.11
N ALA A 173 -15.89 -3.12 -27.14
CA ALA A 173 -17.35 -3.11 -27.06
C ALA A 173 -17.88 -1.69 -26.76
N PHE A 174 -17.19 -0.93 -25.92
CA PHE A 174 -17.51 0.44 -25.54
C PHE A 174 -17.47 1.39 -26.76
N ASP A 175 -16.42 1.26 -27.59
CA ASP A 175 -16.27 2.04 -28.82
C ASP A 175 -17.34 1.64 -29.86
N GLU A 176 -17.64 0.32 -30.00
CA GLU A 176 -18.67 -0.21 -30.90
C GLU A 176 -20.08 0.23 -30.49
N ALA A 177 -20.37 0.35 -29.19
CA ALA A 177 -21.63 0.90 -28.67
C ALA A 177 -21.74 2.42 -28.84
N GLY A 178 -20.64 3.09 -29.17
CA GLY A 178 -20.61 4.55 -29.39
C GLY A 178 -20.50 5.35 -28.09
N TYR A 179 -20.27 4.71 -26.95
CA TYR A 179 -20.08 5.38 -25.66
C TYR A 179 -18.80 6.23 -25.67
N LYS A 180 -18.75 7.21 -24.77
CA LYS A 180 -17.62 8.14 -24.66
C LYS A 180 -17.09 8.16 -23.23
N VAL A 181 -15.76 8.21 -23.10
CA VAL A 181 -15.10 8.38 -21.81
C VAL A 181 -15.54 9.69 -21.17
N PRO A 182 -16.12 9.66 -19.95
CA PRO A 182 -16.58 10.85 -19.27
C PRO A 182 -15.41 11.66 -18.68
N ALA A 183 -15.45 12.98 -18.82
CA ALA A 183 -14.47 13.90 -18.23
C ALA A 183 -14.95 14.49 -16.90
N THR A 184 -16.27 14.49 -16.65
CA THR A 184 -16.90 15.05 -15.44
C THR A 184 -17.81 14.02 -14.77
N TRP A 185 -18.16 14.28 -13.51
CA TRP A 185 -19.10 13.43 -12.76
C TRP A 185 -20.48 13.39 -13.43
N ASP A 186 -20.97 14.53 -13.92
CA ASP A 186 -22.26 14.60 -14.62
C ASP A 186 -22.25 13.76 -15.90
N GLU A 187 -21.14 13.78 -16.65
CA GLU A 187 -20.97 12.91 -17.83
C GLU A 187 -20.90 11.43 -17.45
N LEU A 188 -20.28 11.09 -16.32
CA LEU A 188 -20.26 9.72 -15.79
C LEU A 188 -21.66 9.24 -15.40
N MET A 189 -22.44 10.10 -14.74
CA MET A 189 -23.83 9.79 -14.41
C MET A 189 -24.68 9.65 -15.66
N LYS A 190 -24.48 10.53 -16.64
CA LYS A 190 -25.15 10.42 -17.94
C LYS A 190 -24.80 9.12 -18.66
N LEU A 191 -23.53 8.74 -18.70
CA LEU A 191 -23.10 7.45 -19.28
C LEU A 191 -23.76 6.27 -18.57
N THR A 192 -23.85 6.32 -17.24
CA THR A 192 -24.54 5.30 -16.42
C THR A 192 -26.00 5.16 -16.85
N GLU A 193 -26.72 6.28 -17.05
CA GLU A 193 -28.13 6.25 -17.49
C GLU A 193 -28.28 5.87 -18.97
N ASP A 194 -27.34 6.29 -19.84
CA ASP A 194 -27.37 5.90 -21.26
C ASP A 194 -27.24 4.37 -21.42
N ILE A 195 -26.29 3.75 -20.69
CA ILE A 195 -26.11 2.28 -20.69
C ILE A 195 -27.38 1.57 -20.20
N LYS A 196 -28.03 2.08 -19.17
CA LYS A 196 -29.31 1.53 -18.69
C LYS A 196 -30.44 1.69 -19.73
N ALA A 197 -30.49 2.82 -20.41
CA ALA A 197 -31.49 3.08 -21.44
C ALA A 197 -31.35 2.12 -22.63
N ASP A 198 -30.13 1.66 -22.91
CA ASP A 198 -29.86 0.64 -23.93
C ASP A 198 -30.24 -0.79 -23.49
N GLY A 199 -30.66 -0.95 -22.20
CA GLY A 199 -31.07 -2.22 -21.61
C GLY A 199 -29.93 -3.01 -20.94
N ASP A 200 -28.78 -2.40 -20.79
CA ASP A 200 -27.58 -2.98 -20.20
C ASP A 200 -27.38 -2.56 -18.74
N THR A 201 -26.42 -3.20 -18.04
CA THR A 201 -26.05 -2.86 -16.67
C THR A 201 -24.73 -2.06 -16.65
N PRO A 202 -24.71 -0.82 -16.12
CA PRO A 202 -23.51 0.00 -16.21
C PRO A 202 -22.34 -0.50 -15.34
N TRP A 203 -22.57 -0.96 -14.10
CA TRP A 203 -21.49 -1.19 -13.15
C TRP A 203 -21.30 -2.67 -12.78
N CYS A 204 -20.05 -3.08 -12.80
CA CYS A 204 -19.54 -4.34 -12.26
C CYS A 204 -18.96 -4.06 -10.88
N VAL A 205 -19.57 -4.52 -9.80
CA VAL A 205 -19.11 -4.25 -8.41
C VAL A 205 -19.11 -5.52 -7.60
N GLY A 206 -18.02 -5.79 -6.88
CA GLY A 206 -17.88 -6.88 -5.93
C GLY A 206 -16.88 -6.51 -4.86
N ILE A 207 -17.17 -6.85 -3.60
CA ILE A 207 -16.35 -6.49 -2.43
C ILE A 207 -15.95 -7.69 -1.58
N GLU A 208 -16.33 -8.92 -1.96
CA GLU A 208 -15.92 -10.11 -1.22
C GLU A 208 -14.41 -10.34 -1.41
N SER A 209 -13.71 -10.64 -0.30
CA SER A 209 -12.26 -10.89 -0.26
C SER A 209 -11.87 -11.67 1.00
N GLY A 210 -12.57 -12.76 1.34
CA GLY A 210 -12.29 -13.53 2.55
C GLY A 210 -12.32 -12.65 3.80
N ALA A 211 -11.27 -12.69 4.62
CA ALA A 211 -11.15 -11.89 5.83
C ALA A 211 -11.12 -10.37 5.57
N ALA A 212 -10.67 -9.95 4.38
CA ALA A 212 -10.59 -8.55 3.98
C ALA A 212 -11.88 -8.05 3.29
N THR A 213 -12.97 -8.84 3.27
CA THR A 213 -14.23 -8.42 2.66
C THR A 213 -14.66 -7.04 3.15
N GLY A 214 -14.89 -6.12 2.19
CA GLY A 214 -15.25 -4.74 2.46
C GLY A 214 -14.22 -3.70 2.00
N TRP A 215 -12.93 -4.06 1.82
CA TRP A 215 -11.90 -3.12 1.42
C TRP A 215 -12.20 -2.40 0.09
N ALA A 216 -12.81 -3.07 -0.88
CA ALA A 216 -13.19 -2.42 -2.13
C ALA A 216 -14.32 -1.38 -1.96
N ALA A 217 -15.15 -1.51 -0.92
CA ALA A 217 -16.14 -0.48 -0.57
C ALA A 217 -15.50 0.70 0.16
N THR A 218 -14.48 0.47 0.99
CA THR A 218 -13.75 1.58 1.63
C THR A 218 -12.93 2.37 0.61
N ASP A 219 -12.36 1.73 -0.42
CA ASP A 219 -11.73 2.40 -1.56
C ASP A 219 -12.68 3.41 -2.25
N TRP A 220 -13.95 3.05 -2.41
CA TRP A 220 -14.94 3.96 -2.96
C TRP A 220 -15.26 5.11 -2.01
N MET A 221 -15.36 4.84 -0.71
CA MET A 221 -15.54 5.88 0.31
C MET A 221 -14.40 6.90 0.29
N GLU A 222 -13.17 6.43 0.19
CA GLU A 222 -11.96 7.24 0.16
C GLU A 222 -11.87 8.11 -1.09
N GLU A 223 -12.16 7.52 -2.25
CA GLU A 223 -12.27 8.26 -3.50
C GLU A 223 -13.31 9.38 -3.43
N LEU A 224 -14.46 9.09 -2.84
CA LEU A 224 -15.54 10.07 -2.72
C LEU A 224 -15.24 11.12 -1.63
N MET A 225 -14.54 10.74 -0.55
CA MET A 225 -14.01 11.70 0.40
C MET A 225 -13.08 12.71 -0.28
N LEU A 226 -12.15 12.25 -1.10
CA LEU A 226 -11.22 13.11 -1.87
C LEU A 226 -11.94 14.02 -2.88
N ARG A 227 -13.16 13.67 -3.31
CA ARG A 227 -13.94 14.37 -4.35
C ARG A 227 -15.12 15.18 -3.82
N THR A 228 -15.41 15.10 -2.52
CA THR A 228 -16.58 15.76 -1.92
C THR A 228 -16.23 16.60 -0.69
N THR A 229 -14.96 16.57 -0.24
CA THR A 229 -14.48 17.39 0.87
C THR A 229 -12.98 17.73 0.71
N SER A 230 -12.45 18.60 1.59
CA SER A 230 -11.06 19.04 1.51
C SER A 230 -10.07 17.92 1.89
N LEU A 231 -8.82 18.04 1.42
CA LEU A 231 -7.72 17.15 1.82
C LEU A 231 -7.46 17.21 3.33
N GLU A 232 -7.66 18.37 3.96
CA GLU A 232 -7.54 18.51 5.43
C GLU A 232 -8.57 17.64 6.14
N ASN A 233 -9.82 17.59 5.65
CA ASN A 233 -10.86 16.73 6.20
C ASN A 233 -10.54 15.25 5.98
N TYR A 234 -10.00 14.87 4.82
CA TYR A 234 -9.51 13.52 4.57
C TYR A 234 -8.43 13.12 5.59
N ASP A 235 -7.42 13.96 5.78
CA ASP A 235 -6.32 13.69 6.71
C ASP A 235 -6.80 13.60 8.16
N LYS A 236 -7.75 14.45 8.58
CA LYS A 236 -8.40 14.40 9.91
C LYS A 236 -9.23 13.12 10.08
N TRP A 237 -9.93 12.70 9.03
CA TRP A 237 -10.73 11.48 9.05
C TRP A 237 -9.86 10.23 9.24
N VAL A 238 -8.77 10.14 8.49
CA VAL A 238 -7.78 9.06 8.62
C VAL A 238 -7.17 8.99 10.02
N LYS A 239 -7.05 10.12 10.72
CA LYS A 239 -6.53 10.22 12.10
C LYS A 239 -7.61 10.06 13.19
N GLY A 240 -8.89 9.93 12.82
CA GLY A 240 -10.02 9.87 13.76
C GLY A 240 -10.41 11.22 14.39
N GLU A 241 -9.82 12.32 13.93
CA GLU A 241 -10.16 13.68 14.35
C GLU A 241 -11.48 14.15 13.73
N LEU A 242 -11.78 13.72 12.49
CA LEU A 242 -13.09 13.85 11.86
C LEU A 242 -13.84 12.52 12.01
N LYS A 243 -15.03 12.56 12.58
CA LYS A 243 -15.84 11.36 12.85
C LYS A 243 -16.44 10.79 11.56
N PHE A 244 -16.58 9.45 11.51
CA PHE A 244 -17.32 8.78 10.44
C PHE A 244 -18.78 9.24 10.36
N SER A 245 -19.40 9.53 11.48
CA SER A 245 -20.77 10.08 11.54
C SER A 245 -20.89 11.56 11.17
N SER A 246 -19.78 12.22 10.76
CA SER A 246 -19.80 13.62 10.31
C SER A 246 -20.57 13.82 9.00
N PRO A 247 -21.06 15.04 8.72
CA PRO A 247 -21.75 15.34 7.46
C PRO A 247 -20.90 15.07 6.21
N GLU A 248 -19.59 15.31 6.27
CA GLU A 248 -18.65 15.14 5.17
C GLU A 248 -18.54 13.67 4.77
N VAL A 249 -18.29 12.79 5.74
CA VAL A 249 -18.19 11.33 5.49
C VAL A 249 -19.55 10.77 5.07
N LYS A 250 -20.63 11.26 5.67
CA LYS A 250 -21.99 10.86 5.29
C LYS A 250 -22.32 11.27 3.84
N LYS A 251 -21.86 12.47 3.37
CA LYS A 251 -21.99 12.92 1.98
C LYS A 251 -21.30 11.92 1.03
N ALA A 252 -20.05 11.56 1.28
CA ALA A 252 -19.31 10.58 0.48
C ALA A 252 -20.03 9.23 0.41
N ALA A 253 -20.47 8.69 1.56
CA ALA A 253 -21.23 7.44 1.63
C ALA A 253 -22.55 7.50 0.86
N THR A 254 -23.23 8.65 0.88
CA THR A 254 -24.50 8.85 0.17
C THR A 254 -24.26 8.84 -1.34
N VAL A 255 -23.24 9.55 -1.85
CA VAL A 255 -22.88 9.52 -3.29
C VAL A 255 -22.58 8.08 -3.74
N MET A 256 -21.84 7.30 -2.96
CA MET A 256 -21.58 5.90 -3.28
C MET A 256 -22.87 5.07 -3.32
N SER A 257 -23.72 5.21 -2.30
CA SER A 257 -24.95 4.40 -2.21
C SER A 257 -25.98 4.81 -3.26
N ASP A 258 -26.07 6.07 -3.62
CA ASP A 258 -26.95 6.53 -4.71
C ASP A 258 -26.54 5.91 -6.04
N LEU A 259 -25.22 5.77 -6.30
CA LEU A 259 -24.74 5.08 -7.48
C LEU A 259 -24.98 3.57 -7.43
N TRP A 260 -24.64 2.93 -6.30
CA TRP A 260 -24.61 1.46 -6.22
C TRP A 260 -25.98 0.83 -5.98
N PHE A 261 -26.89 1.54 -5.28
CA PHE A 261 -28.17 0.95 -4.87
C PHE A 261 -29.34 1.33 -5.78
N ALA A 262 -29.11 2.25 -6.74
CA ALA A 262 -30.10 2.53 -7.75
C ALA A 262 -30.39 1.27 -8.58
N GLU A 263 -31.68 1.03 -8.82
CA GLU A 263 -32.14 -0.15 -9.56
C GLU A 263 -31.52 -0.20 -10.96
N GLY A 264 -30.99 -1.35 -11.34
CA GLY A 264 -30.34 -1.59 -12.62
C GLY A 264 -28.90 -1.08 -12.73
N ASN A 265 -28.35 -0.35 -11.75
CA ASN A 265 -27.00 0.20 -11.85
C ASN A 265 -25.89 -0.85 -11.73
N VAL A 266 -26.07 -1.88 -10.90
CA VAL A 266 -25.03 -2.87 -10.62
C VAL A 266 -25.45 -4.25 -11.07
N TYR A 267 -24.53 -4.97 -11.71
CA TYR A 267 -24.76 -6.34 -12.17
C TYR A 267 -25.06 -7.28 -10.99
N GLY A 268 -26.18 -8.01 -11.09
CA GLY A 268 -26.70 -8.82 -9.99
C GLY A 268 -27.40 -8.02 -8.89
N GLY A 269 -27.44 -6.69 -8.99
CA GLY A 269 -28.07 -5.79 -8.03
C GLY A 269 -27.36 -5.69 -6.69
N ARG A 270 -27.86 -4.84 -5.78
CA ARG A 270 -27.24 -4.55 -4.48
C ARG A 270 -26.83 -5.81 -3.68
N LYS A 271 -27.64 -6.87 -3.71
CA LYS A 271 -27.37 -8.10 -2.94
C LYS A 271 -26.15 -8.86 -3.42
N ALA A 272 -25.79 -8.75 -4.69
CA ALA A 272 -24.62 -9.40 -5.26
C ALA A 272 -23.31 -8.72 -4.84
N ILE A 273 -23.32 -7.42 -4.56
CA ILE A 273 -22.10 -6.65 -4.28
C ILE A 273 -21.27 -7.28 -3.15
N ALA A 274 -21.91 -7.61 -2.03
CA ALA A 274 -21.21 -8.14 -0.85
C ALA A 274 -20.74 -9.60 -1.01
N THR A 275 -21.22 -10.33 -2.01
CA THR A 275 -20.95 -11.76 -2.23
C THR A 275 -20.15 -12.04 -3.50
N THR A 276 -19.99 -11.06 -4.38
CA THR A 276 -19.15 -11.16 -5.56
C THR A 276 -17.71 -10.87 -5.17
N ALA A 277 -16.80 -11.80 -5.45
CA ALA A 277 -15.38 -11.61 -5.21
C ALA A 277 -14.84 -10.42 -6.02
N PHE A 278 -13.98 -9.59 -5.41
CA PHE A 278 -13.46 -8.37 -6.06
C PHE A 278 -12.77 -8.70 -7.38
N GLY A 279 -12.01 -9.81 -7.45
CA GLY A 279 -11.31 -10.26 -8.66
C GLY A 279 -12.24 -10.90 -9.71
N ASP A 280 -13.47 -11.29 -9.35
CA ASP A 280 -14.47 -11.81 -10.27
C ASP A 280 -15.42 -10.71 -10.79
N ALA A 281 -15.55 -9.62 -10.05
CA ALA A 281 -16.44 -8.52 -10.38
C ALA A 281 -16.25 -7.96 -11.81
N PRO A 282 -15.03 -7.76 -12.34
CA PRO A 282 -14.83 -7.25 -13.69
C PRO A 282 -15.02 -8.29 -14.80
N LYS A 283 -15.03 -9.58 -14.51
CA LYS A 283 -15.07 -10.64 -15.54
C LYS A 283 -16.26 -10.52 -16.50
N PRO A 284 -17.48 -10.17 -16.06
CA PRO A 284 -18.62 -9.97 -16.96
C PRO A 284 -18.46 -8.87 -17.99
N MET A 285 -17.51 -7.93 -17.81
CA MET A 285 -17.16 -6.92 -18.82
C MET A 285 -16.60 -7.55 -20.11
N PHE A 286 -15.95 -8.72 -19.96
CA PHE A 286 -15.28 -9.42 -21.09
C PHE A 286 -16.18 -10.43 -21.78
N GLU A 287 -17.44 -10.57 -21.38
CA GLU A 287 -18.41 -11.37 -22.12
C GLU A 287 -18.83 -10.66 -23.41
N ASN A 288 -19.35 -11.39 -24.38
CA ASN A 288 -19.83 -10.82 -25.64
C ASN A 288 -21.31 -11.19 -25.87
N PRO A 289 -22.26 -10.22 -25.72
CA PRO A 289 -22.06 -8.83 -25.30
C PRO A 289 -21.65 -8.73 -23.80
N PRO A 290 -21.00 -7.63 -23.37
CA PRO A 290 -20.72 -7.36 -21.98
C PRO A 290 -21.98 -7.43 -21.11
N LYS A 291 -21.85 -7.96 -19.88
CA LYS A 291 -22.96 -7.99 -18.91
C LYS A 291 -22.97 -6.78 -17.97
N CYS A 292 -21.85 -6.11 -17.87
CA CYS A 292 -21.67 -4.81 -17.25
C CYS A 292 -20.48 -4.10 -17.90
N TRP A 293 -20.40 -2.77 -17.78
CA TRP A 293 -19.57 -1.94 -18.65
C TRP A 293 -18.43 -1.21 -17.92
N LEU A 294 -18.60 -0.90 -16.65
CA LEU A 294 -17.69 -0.07 -15.86
C LEU A 294 -17.29 -0.78 -14.56
N HIS A 295 -16.00 -0.74 -14.23
CA HIS A 295 -15.47 -1.29 -12.97
C HIS A 295 -14.44 -0.34 -12.38
N LYS A 296 -14.64 0.19 -11.16
CA LYS A 296 -13.66 1.04 -10.47
C LYS A 296 -12.78 0.20 -9.56
N GLN A 297 -11.48 0.21 -9.82
CA GLN A 297 -10.51 -0.51 -8.99
C GLN A 297 -9.07 -0.03 -9.28
N GLY A 298 -8.13 -0.33 -8.37
CA GLY A 298 -6.70 -0.14 -8.57
C GLY A 298 -6.14 -0.91 -9.77
N ASN A 299 -4.98 -0.49 -10.28
CA ASN A 299 -4.40 -1.07 -11.50
C ASN A 299 -4.05 -2.56 -11.36
N PHE A 300 -3.85 -3.09 -10.15
CA PHE A 300 -3.63 -4.52 -9.92
C PHE A 300 -4.80 -5.40 -10.43
N ILE A 301 -6.00 -4.84 -10.59
CA ILE A 301 -7.17 -5.61 -11.04
C ILE A 301 -6.96 -6.23 -12.42
N THR A 302 -6.08 -5.67 -13.23
CA THR A 302 -5.74 -6.23 -14.55
C THR A 302 -5.14 -7.63 -14.46
N THR A 303 -4.61 -8.04 -13.32
CA THR A 303 -4.11 -9.42 -13.09
C THR A 303 -5.24 -10.45 -12.99
N PHE A 304 -6.49 -9.99 -12.77
CA PHE A 304 -7.70 -10.81 -12.70
C PHE A 304 -8.52 -10.78 -13.99
N PHE A 305 -8.10 -10.02 -15.00
CA PHE A 305 -8.72 -10.02 -16.31
C PHE A 305 -8.39 -11.32 -17.08
N PRO A 306 -9.14 -11.67 -18.13
CA PRO A 306 -8.78 -12.81 -18.97
C PRO A 306 -7.33 -12.70 -19.47
N GLU A 307 -6.60 -13.81 -19.45
CA GLU A 307 -5.17 -13.84 -19.80
C GLU A 307 -4.87 -13.38 -21.24
N ASP A 308 -5.82 -13.55 -22.15
CA ASP A 308 -5.73 -13.13 -23.55
C ASP A 308 -6.19 -11.68 -23.78
N ALA A 309 -6.76 -11.01 -22.77
CA ALA A 309 -7.21 -9.62 -22.88
C ALA A 309 -6.02 -8.66 -23.00
N LYS A 310 -6.06 -7.82 -24.03
CA LYS A 310 -4.96 -6.91 -24.38
C LYS A 310 -5.26 -5.49 -23.93
N ALA A 311 -4.36 -4.93 -23.13
CA ALA A 311 -4.38 -3.54 -22.71
C ALA A 311 -4.41 -2.57 -23.89
N GLY A 312 -5.26 -1.56 -23.83
CA GLY A 312 -5.46 -0.57 -24.91
C GLY A 312 -6.25 -1.07 -26.12
N VAL A 313 -6.60 -2.38 -26.18
CA VAL A 313 -7.37 -3.01 -27.26
C VAL A 313 -8.69 -3.56 -26.74
N ASP A 314 -8.63 -4.53 -25.82
CA ASP A 314 -9.81 -5.19 -25.26
C ASP A 314 -10.33 -4.46 -24.04
N TYR A 315 -9.44 -3.81 -23.27
CA TYR A 315 -9.78 -2.95 -22.13
C TYR A 315 -8.93 -1.69 -22.10
N ASP A 316 -9.46 -0.67 -21.43
CA ASP A 316 -8.77 0.58 -21.14
C ASP A 316 -9.36 1.16 -19.84
N PHE A 317 -8.86 2.29 -19.39
CA PHE A 317 -9.37 2.97 -18.22
C PHE A 317 -9.52 4.46 -18.45
N PHE A 318 -10.28 5.10 -17.57
CA PHE A 318 -10.28 6.55 -17.41
C PHE A 318 -10.19 6.93 -15.94
N TYR A 319 -9.71 8.15 -15.68
CA TYR A 319 -9.67 8.71 -14.34
C TYR A 319 -11.09 8.89 -13.80
N LEU A 320 -11.38 8.43 -12.57
CA LEU A 320 -12.67 8.67 -11.90
C LEU A 320 -12.88 10.17 -11.72
N PRO A 321 -13.88 10.79 -12.37
CA PRO A 321 -14.05 12.23 -12.34
C PRO A 321 -14.31 12.80 -10.94
N GLY A 322 -14.00 14.09 -10.76
CA GLY A 322 -14.37 14.84 -9.57
C GLY A 322 -15.88 15.00 -9.42
N VAL A 323 -16.41 14.86 -8.21
CA VAL A 323 -17.82 15.16 -7.89
C VAL A 323 -18.01 16.67 -7.75
N ASP A 324 -17.10 17.32 -7.04
CA ASP A 324 -17.05 18.77 -6.88
C ASP A 324 -15.73 19.29 -7.49
N ASP A 325 -15.80 20.17 -8.45
CA ASP A 325 -14.62 20.69 -9.19
C ASP A 325 -13.61 21.43 -8.30
N GLU A 326 -14.05 21.96 -7.15
CA GLU A 326 -13.16 22.70 -6.22
C GLU A 326 -12.05 21.82 -5.63
N TYR A 327 -12.21 20.48 -5.62
CA TYR A 327 -11.20 19.57 -5.08
C TYR A 327 -10.19 19.07 -6.12
N GLY A 328 -10.30 19.54 -7.36
CA GLY A 328 -9.34 19.26 -8.45
C GLY A 328 -9.36 17.81 -8.93
N LYS A 329 -8.17 17.26 -9.15
CA LYS A 329 -7.98 15.88 -9.63
C LYS A 329 -7.14 15.06 -8.62
N PRO A 330 -7.68 14.72 -7.45
CA PRO A 330 -6.97 13.90 -6.49
C PRO A 330 -6.83 12.46 -6.98
N VAL A 331 -5.72 11.80 -6.63
CA VAL A 331 -5.50 10.38 -6.90
C VAL A 331 -5.31 9.65 -5.57
N LEU A 332 -6.09 8.59 -5.40
CA LEU A 332 -5.92 7.62 -4.33
C LEU A 332 -4.85 6.61 -4.74
N VAL A 333 -3.91 6.34 -3.86
CA VAL A 333 -2.86 5.33 -4.05
C VAL A 333 -2.85 4.34 -2.89
N ALA A 334 -2.38 3.14 -3.14
CA ALA A 334 -2.03 2.16 -2.12
C ALA A 334 -0.67 1.54 -2.48
N GLY A 335 -0.17 0.66 -1.63
CA GLY A 335 1.08 -0.04 -1.88
C GLY A 335 1.32 -1.13 -0.87
N ASP A 336 2.27 -2.00 -1.17
CA ASP A 336 2.64 -3.13 -0.34
C ASP A 336 3.97 -2.81 0.35
N ILE A 337 3.98 -2.81 1.69
CA ILE A 337 5.15 -2.57 2.53
C ILE A 337 5.68 -3.88 3.11
N TYR A 338 6.94 -4.19 2.83
CA TYR A 338 7.60 -5.41 3.28
C TYR A 338 8.34 -5.15 4.59
N ALA A 339 7.86 -5.76 5.67
CA ALA A 339 8.37 -5.60 7.03
C ALA A 339 9.11 -6.86 7.50
N MET A 340 10.21 -6.67 8.21
CA MET A 340 11.08 -7.75 8.68
C MET A 340 10.79 -8.11 10.13
N PHE A 341 10.62 -9.41 10.42
CA PHE A 341 10.33 -9.92 11.75
C PHE A 341 11.46 -10.78 12.34
N ASN A 342 12.29 -11.41 11.51
CA ASN A 342 13.44 -12.19 11.94
C ASN A 342 14.74 -11.60 11.38
N ASP A 343 15.60 -11.10 12.26
CA ASP A 343 16.87 -10.47 11.89
C ASP A 343 17.97 -11.53 11.63
N ARG A 344 18.13 -11.87 10.35
CA ARG A 344 19.13 -12.83 9.84
C ARG A 344 19.83 -12.24 8.60
N PRO A 345 21.09 -12.61 8.32
CA PRO A 345 21.81 -12.06 7.16
C PRO A 345 21.07 -12.23 5.82
N GLU A 346 20.48 -13.39 5.58
CA GLU A 346 19.69 -13.67 4.38
C GLU A 346 18.41 -12.84 4.30
N THR A 347 17.72 -12.59 5.43
CA THR A 347 16.53 -11.74 5.50
C THR A 347 16.89 -10.29 5.24
N ARG A 348 18.01 -9.79 5.80
CA ARG A 348 18.53 -8.45 5.50
C ARG A 348 18.82 -8.29 4.00
N ALA A 349 19.47 -9.29 3.38
CA ALA A 349 19.77 -9.24 1.94
C ALA A 349 18.50 -9.15 1.08
N VAL A 350 17.44 -9.87 1.43
CA VAL A 350 16.16 -9.83 0.72
C VAL A 350 15.47 -8.47 0.92
N ILE A 351 15.48 -7.90 2.12
CA ILE A 351 14.93 -6.54 2.37
C ILE A 351 15.72 -5.46 1.61
N GLU A 352 17.06 -5.55 1.61
CA GLU A 352 17.89 -4.63 0.80
C GLU A 352 17.59 -4.78 -0.69
N PHE A 353 17.36 -6.00 -1.21
CA PHE A 353 16.92 -6.23 -2.59
C PHE A 353 15.55 -5.61 -2.84
N PHE A 354 14.58 -5.80 -1.95
CA PHE A 354 13.25 -5.21 -2.09
C PHE A 354 13.24 -3.68 -2.05
N SER A 355 14.29 -3.05 -1.54
CA SER A 355 14.43 -1.59 -1.59
C SER A 355 14.94 -1.05 -2.94
N THR A 356 15.09 -1.89 -3.96
CA THR A 356 15.58 -1.52 -5.30
C THR A 356 14.51 -1.77 -6.36
N GLY A 357 14.53 -1.00 -7.46
CA GLY A 357 13.61 -1.20 -8.59
C GLY A 357 13.73 -2.58 -9.23
N ALA A 358 14.89 -3.21 -9.16
CA ALA A 358 15.11 -4.56 -9.68
C ALA A 358 14.17 -5.62 -9.07
N SER A 359 13.67 -5.40 -7.85
CA SER A 359 12.78 -6.33 -7.15
C SER A 359 11.38 -6.39 -7.76
N VAL A 360 10.94 -5.32 -8.42
CA VAL A 360 9.59 -5.20 -9.01
C VAL A 360 9.63 -5.14 -10.55
N GLU A 361 10.82 -5.10 -11.15
CA GLU A 361 10.99 -4.98 -12.61
C GLU A 361 10.19 -6.03 -13.39
N GLY A 362 10.29 -7.30 -12.97
CA GLY A 362 9.57 -8.42 -13.62
C GLY A 362 8.06 -8.21 -13.57
N TRP A 363 7.54 -7.78 -12.44
CA TRP A 363 6.10 -7.54 -12.26
C TRP A 363 5.63 -6.33 -13.07
N VAL A 364 6.36 -5.20 -13.04
CA VAL A 364 6.04 -4.02 -13.86
C VAL A 364 5.98 -4.39 -15.35
N LYS A 365 6.93 -5.18 -15.85
CA LYS A 365 6.94 -5.67 -17.23
C LYS A 365 5.78 -6.60 -17.56
N ALA A 366 5.35 -7.41 -16.59
CA ALA A 366 4.18 -8.29 -16.72
C ALA A 366 2.84 -7.55 -16.60
N GLY A 367 2.87 -6.28 -16.16
CA GLY A 367 1.69 -5.42 -15.97
C GLY A 367 1.00 -5.61 -14.62
N GLY A 368 0.26 -4.59 -14.20
CA GLY A 368 -0.51 -4.57 -12.94
C GLY A 368 0.25 -4.08 -11.71
N ALA A 369 1.51 -3.67 -11.83
CA ALA A 369 2.28 -3.04 -10.77
C ALA A 369 2.88 -1.71 -11.22
N ILE A 370 2.96 -0.75 -10.31
CA ILE A 370 3.71 0.50 -10.46
C ILE A 370 4.86 0.47 -9.46
N SER A 371 6.05 0.82 -9.91
CA SER A 371 7.23 0.86 -9.04
C SER A 371 7.25 2.13 -8.19
N PRO A 372 7.48 2.04 -6.86
CA PRO A 372 7.76 3.20 -6.01
C PRO A 372 9.19 3.70 -6.11
N HIS A 373 10.08 2.99 -6.80
CA HIS A 373 11.51 3.25 -6.82
C HIS A 373 11.92 4.24 -7.90
N LYS A 374 12.82 5.17 -7.56
CA LYS A 374 13.37 6.16 -8.50
C LYS A 374 14.36 5.58 -9.52
N ASP A 375 14.97 4.45 -9.21
CA ASP A 375 15.89 3.72 -10.10
C ASP A 375 15.16 2.84 -11.14
N SER A 376 13.83 2.87 -11.16
CA SER A 376 13.00 2.15 -12.13
C SER A 376 12.95 2.86 -13.47
N SER A 377 13.10 2.09 -14.56
CA SER A 377 12.97 2.61 -15.91
C SER A 377 11.52 2.73 -16.36
N LEU A 378 11.16 3.85 -17.01
CA LEU A 378 9.86 3.99 -17.67
C LEU A 378 9.67 3.00 -18.84
N ASP A 379 10.77 2.46 -19.40
CA ASP A 379 10.71 1.45 -20.46
C ASP A 379 10.21 0.07 -19.96
N TRP A 380 10.13 -0.13 -18.63
CA TRP A 380 9.54 -1.34 -18.08
C TRP A 380 8.02 -1.42 -18.28
N TYR A 381 7.35 -0.28 -18.40
CA TYR A 381 5.91 -0.22 -18.69
C TYR A 381 5.66 -0.53 -20.17
N THR A 382 5.35 -1.79 -20.46
CA THR A 382 5.28 -2.34 -21.82
C THR A 382 4.01 -1.98 -22.57
N ASN A 383 2.98 -1.49 -21.87
CA ASN A 383 1.69 -1.12 -22.46
C ASN A 383 1.25 0.29 -22.07
N GLU A 384 0.36 0.88 -22.88
CA GLU A 384 -0.12 2.26 -22.70
C GLU A 384 -1.03 2.43 -21.48
N VAL A 385 -1.69 1.37 -21.03
CA VAL A 385 -2.58 1.39 -19.85
C VAL A 385 -1.76 1.61 -18.58
N ASP A 386 -0.69 0.83 -18.36
CA ASP A 386 0.17 0.99 -17.19
C ASP A 386 0.91 2.33 -17.21
N ARG A 387 1.36 2.77 -18.40
CA ARG A 387 1.89 4.14 -18.57
C ARG A 387 0.86 5.20 -18.24
N GLY A 388 -0.39 5.00 -18.63
CA GLY A 388 -1.51 5.88 -18.33
C GLY A 388 -1.77 6.00 -16.84
N ILE A 389 -1.71 4.90 -16.09
CA ILE A 389 -1.82 4.89 -14.61
C ILE A 389 -0.67 5.67 -13.97
N ALA A 390 0.57 5.40 -14.40
CA ALA A 390 1.73 6.15 -13.89
C ALA A 390 1.59 7.65 -14.16
N LYS A 391 1.14 8.02 -15.36
CA LYS A 391 0.86 9.41 -15.75
C LYS A 391 -0.28 10.02 -14.92
N MET A 392 -1.36 9.29 -14.67
CA MET A 392 -2.47 9.74 -13.82
C MET A 392 -1.97 10.14 -12.42
N ILE A 393 -1.06 9.35 -11.83
CA ILE A 393 -0.45 9.66 -10.53
C ILE A 393 0.44 10.91 -10.63
N GLN A 394 1.23 11.05 -11.71
CA GLN A 394 2.13 12.19 -11.90
C GLN A 394 1.39 13.51 -12.16
N GLU A 395 0.24 13.46 -12.84
CA GLU A 395 -0.57 14.63 -13.19
C GLU A 395 -1.62 14.99 -12.12
N ALA A 396 -1.71 14.21 -11.04
CA ALA A 396 -2.63 14.46 -9.94
C ALA A 396 -2.40 15.84 -9.31
N THR A 397 -3.48 16.56 -9.03
CA THR A 397 -3.39 17.82 -8.25
C THR A 397 -3.03 17.54 -6.79
N SER A 398 -3.33 16.34 -6.31
CA SER A 398 -2.96 15.85 -4.98
C SER A 398 -2.99 14.32 -4.97
N VAL A 399 -2.20 13.73 -4.09
CA VAL A 399 -2.16 12.28 -3.87
C VAL A 399 -2.42 12.01 -2.39
N ARG A 400 -3.27 11.02 -2.09
CA ARG A 400 -3.44 10.48 -0.74
C ARG A 400 -3.34 8.97 -0.78
N PHE A 401 -2.72 8.44 0.26
CA PHE A 401 -2.72 6.99 0.48
C PHE A 401 -4.10 6.54 0.96
N ASP A 402 -4.47 5.30 0.67
CA ASP A 402 -5.66 4.62 1.13
C ASP A 402 -5.90 4.86 2.62
N GLY A 403 -7.04 5.45 2.95
CA GLY A 403 -7.32 5.89 4.30
C GLY A 403 -7.53 4.72 5.25
N SER A 404 -8.24 3.67 4.82
CA SER A 404 -8.48 2.48 5.64
C SER A 404 -7.19 1.74 5.94
N ASP A 405 -6.26 1.72 4.99
CA ASP A 405 -4.96 1.09 5.15
C ASP A 405 -4.03 1.85 6.12
N LEU A 406 -4.21 3.16 6.24
CA LEU A 406 -3.48 4.02 7.19
C LEU A 406 -4.11 4.05 8.60
N MET A 407 -5.43 3.80 8.72
CA MET A 407 -6.12 3.80 10.01
C MET A 407 -5.57 2.69 10.92
N PRO A 408 -5.71 2.83 12.26
CA PRO A 408 -5.40 1.72 13.16
C PRO A 408 -6.08 0.43 12.70
N GLY A 409 -5.37 -0.70 12.69
CA GLY A 409 -5.87 -1.97 12.14
C GLY A 409 -7.26 -2.39 12.66
N ALA A 410 -7.58 -2.09 13.94
CA ALA A 410 -8.90 -2.35 14.51
C ALA A 410 -10.02 -1.51 13.86
N VAL A 411 -9.68 -0.37 13.26
CA VAL A 411 -10.61 0.52 12.56
C VAL A 411 -10.59 0.22 11.07
N GLY A 412 -9.50 0.45 10.38
CA GLY A 412 -9.41 0.34 8.93
C GLY A 412 -9.72 -1.07 8.43
N ALA A 413 -8.83 -2.03 8.69
CA ALA A 413 -9.00 -3.44 8.34
C ALA A 413 -10.05 -4.17 9.23
N GLY A 414 -10.52 -3.53 10.29
CA GLY A 414 -11.50 -4.10 11.22
C GLY A 414 -12.91 -3.57 11.01
N SER A 415 -13.28 -2.57 11.81
CA SER A 415 -14.67 -2.08 11.87
C SER A 415 -15.13 -1.41 10.57
N PHE A 416 -14.26 -0.71 9.84
CA PHE A 416 -14.62 -0.02 8.61
C PHE A 416 -15.00 -1.02 7.51
N TRP A 417 -14.15 -2.00 7.22
CA TRP A 417 -14.48 -3.06 6.25
C TRP A 417 -15.78 -3.80 6.62
N LYS A 418 -15.88 -4.21 7.88
CA LYS A 418 -17.04 -4.96 8.40
C LYS A 418 -18.34 -4.16 8.30
N SER A 419 -18.35 -2.91 8.78
CA SER A 419 -19.56 -2.09 8.80
C SER A 419 -19.98 -1.66 7.40
N MET A 420 -19.03 -1.40 6.49
CA MET A 420 -19.35 -1.15 5.07
C MET A 420 -19.92 -2.40 4.39
N THR A 421 -19.39 -3.58 4.66
CA THR A 421 -19.96 -4.84 4.17
C THR A 421 -21.40 -5.04 4.66
N SER A 422 -21.66 -4.77 5.95
CA SER A 422 -22.99 -4.88 6.54
C SER A 422 -23.96 -3.84 5.95
N TYR A 423 -23.49 -2.61 5.70
CA TYR A 423 -24.28 -1.56 5.05
C TYR A 423 -24.59 -1.91 3.58
N VAL A 424 -23.60 -2.33 2.82
CA VAL A 424 -23.77 -2.69 1.40
C VAL A 424 -24.72 -3.87 1.24
N SER A 425 -24.61 -4.90 2.10
CA SER A 425 -25.52 -6.05 2.09
C SER A 425 -26.95 -5.70 2.54
N GLY A 426 -27.16 -4.54 3.16
CA GLY A 426 -28.45 -4.11 3.70
C GLY A 426 -28.76 -4.66 5.08
N SER A 427 -27.77 -5.22 5.79
CA SER A 427 -27.94 -5.75 7.15
C SER A 427 -28.08 -4.65 8.21
N ILE A 428 -27.48 -3.48 7.97
CA ILE A 428 -27.60 -2.27 8.80
C ILE A 428 -27.79 -1.05 7.91
N ASP A 429 -28.31 0.03 8.49
CA ASP A 429 -28.39 1.33 7.82
C ASP A 429 -27.05 2.10 7.87
N LEU A 430 -26.92 3.18 7.09
CA LEU A 430 -25.72 3.99 7.01
C LEU A 430 -25.33 4.59 8.37
N ASP A 431 -26.30 5.16 9.08
CA ASP A 431 -26.04 5.85 10.35
C ASP A 431 -25.52 4.86 11.42
N THR A 432 -26.02 3.63 11.41
CA THR A 432 -25.52 2.55 12.26
C THR A 432 -24.10 2.16 11.89
N ALA A 433 -23.82 1.96 10.59
CA ALA A 433 -22.48 1.61 10.12
C ALA A 433 -21.45 2.66 10.53
N LEU A 434 -21.71 3.95 10.28
CA LEU A 434 -20.79 5.04 10.60
C LEU A 434 -20.55 5.17 12.12
N LYS A 435 -21.57 4.97 12.95
CA LYS A 435 -21.43 4.99 14.41
C LYS A 435 -20.64 3.79 14.97
N GLU A 436 -20.81 2.60 14.38
CA GLU A 436 -20.02 1.43 14.77
C GLU A 436 -18.53 1.65 14.50
N ILE A 437 -18.19 2.28 13.37
CA ILE A 437 -16.80 2.61 13.05
C ILE A 437 -16.26 3.64 14.02
N ASP A 438 -17.01 4.71 14.33
CA ASP A 438 -16.62 5.71 15.33
C ASP A 438 -16.34 5.11 16.71
N ALA A 439 -17.10 4.09 17.10
CA ALA A 439 -16.97 3.43 18.41
C ALA A 439 -15.73 2.52 18.50
N ALA A 440 -15.15 2.13 17.38
CA ALA A 440 -14.02 1.20 17.31
C ALA A 440 -12.65 1.88 17.43
N TRP A 441 -12.59 3.21 17.43
CA TRP A 441 -11.32 3.94 17.57
C TRP A 441 -10.65 3.65 18.91
N PRO A 442 -9.32 3.40 18.92
CA PRO A 442 -8.54 3.27 20.15
C PRO A 442 -8.72 4.50 21.05
N LYS A 443 -8.83 4.28 22.37
CA LYS A 443 -8.96 5.36 23.38
C LYS A 443 -7.60 5.88 23.78
#